data_a88a1f9923756a0d27a843ede35cfcb7
#
_entry.id   a88a1f9923756a0d27a843ede35cfcb7
#
_cell.length_a   1.000
_cell.length_b   1.000
_cell.length_c   1.000
_cell.angle_alpha   90.00
_cell.angle_beta   90.00
_cell.angle_gamma   90.00
#
_symmetry.space_group_name_H-M   'P 1'
#
loop_
_entity.id
_entity.type
_entity.pdbx_description
1 polymer ?
#
loop_
_entity_poly.entity_id
_entity_poly.type
_entity_poly.pdbx_seq_one_letter_code
_entity_poly.pdbx_strand_id
1 'polypeptide(L)'
;MAKIVLYCQPGAKQTQLMGTHDGKPKIQLKAPPVDGEANKALIAFVAQRCGVSKSAVTIELGSSGRTKRVAVEGMDDGALRTLFGL
;
A
#
# COMPACT_ATOMS: atom_id res chain seq x y z
N MET A 1 11.24 4.30 -10.86
CA MET A 1 10.54 3.76 -9.68
C MET A 1 9.38 4.66 -9.33
N ALA A 2 8.16 4.13 -9.27
CA ALA A 2 6.98 4.90 -8.91
C ALA A 2 6.79 4.92 -7.40
N LYS A 3 6.24 6.01 -6.86
CA LYS A 3 6.00 6.17 -5.43
C LYS A 3 4.59 6.67 -5.17
N ILE A 4 3.98 6.20 -4.08
CA ILE A 4 2.65 6.62 -3.67
C ILE A 4 2.57 6.60 -2.14
N VAL A 5 1.81 7.55 -1.58
CA VAL A 5 1.55 7.60 -0.14
C VAL A 5 0.18 7.01 0.11
N LEU A 6 0.11 6.03 0.98
CA LEU A 6 -1.11 5.29 1.31
C LEU A 6 -1.44 5.45 2.78
N TYR A 7 -2.74 5.48 3.10
CA TYR A 7 -3.22 5.44 4.47
C TYR A 7 -3.68 4.01 4.77
N CYS A 8 -3.06 3.36 5.77
CA CYS A 8 -3.27 1.95 6.06
C CYS A 8 -4.01 1.75 7.37
N GLN A 9 -4.99 0.84 7.37
CA GLN A 9 -5.78 0.54 8.56
C GLN A 9 -5.78 -0.97 8.79
N PRO A 10 -4.97 -1.47 9.73
CA PRO A 10 -4.94 -2.90 10.07
C PRO A 10 -6.16 -3.29 10.89
N GLY A 11 -6.31 -4.58 11.15
CA GLY A 11 -7.41 -5.09 11.96
C GLY A 11 -8.72 -5.27 11.20
N ALA A 12 -8.70 -5.16 9.89
CA ALA A 12 -9.89 -5.38 9.07
C ALA A 12 -10.09 -6.86 8.77
N LYS A 13 -11.31 -7.20 8.35
CA LYS A 13 -11.64 -8.59 7.98
C LYS A 13 -11.15 -8.95 6.59
N GLN A 14 -10.92 -7.94 5.74
CA GLN A 14 -10.43 -8.12 4.37
C GLN A 14 -9.40 -7.05 4.05
N THR A 15 -8.48 -7.39 3.15
CA THR A 15 -7.54 -6.42 2.59
C THR A 15 -8.15 -5.85 1.32
N GLN A 16 -8.39 -4.54 1.29
CA GLN A 16 -9.05 -3.90 0.15
C GLN A 16 -8.80 -2.39 0.13
N LEU A 17 -8.95 -1.80 -1.05
CA LEU A 17 -8.91 -0.36 -1.25
C LEU A 17 -10.29 0.21 -0.91
N MET A 18 -10.32 1.22 -0.02
CA MET A 18 -11.54 1.81 0.52
C MET A 18 -11.60 3.32 0.28
N GLY A 19 -11.55 3.76 -0.97
CA GLY A 19 -11.62 5.18 -1.28
C GLY A 19 -10.38 5.93 -0.82
N THR A 20 -10.55 7.16 -0.32
CA THR A 20 -9.43 8.00 0.12
C THR A 20 -9.62 8.48 1.55
N HIS A 21 -8.51 8.78 2.21
CA HIS A 21 -8.47 9.42 3.51
C HIS A 21 -7.47 10.58 3.43
N ASP A 22 -7.97 11.80 3.56
CA ASP A 22 -7.15 13.01 3.49
C ASP A 22 -6.33 13.06 2.20
N GLY A 23 -6.98 12.71 1.08
CA GLY A 23 -6.35 12.71 -0.25
C GLY A 23 -5.47 11.51 -0.56
N LYS A 24 -5.32 10.58 0.38
CA LYS A 24 -4.49 9.38 0.21
C LYS A 24 -5.38 8.15 0.02
N PRO A 25 -5.03 7.22 -0.88
CA PRO A 25 -5.77 5.96 -0.96
C PRO A 25 -5.77 5.26 0.39
N LYS A 26 -6.96 4.84 0.84
CA LYS A 26 -7.13 4.14 2.11
C LYS A 26 -7.16 2.65 1.86
N ILE A 27 -6.25 1.92 2.50
CA ILE A 27 -6.14 0.47 2.38
C ILE A 27 -6.49 -0.16 3.72
N GLN A 28 -7.54 -0.98 3.73
CA GLN A 28 -7.80 -1.86 4.86
C GLN A 28 -6.93 -3.08 4.74
N LEU A 29 -6.33 -3.52 5.85
CA LEU A 29 -5.44 -4.66 5.88
C LEU A 29 -5.98 -5.74 6.81
N LYS A 30 -6.12 -6.95 6.29
CA LYS A 30 -6.43 -8.13 7.09
C LYS A 30 -5.14 -8.60 7.75
N ALA A 31 -4.75 -7.90 8.80
CA ALA A 31 -3.54 -8.18 9.55
C ALA A 31 -3.71 -7.60 10.96
N PRO A 32 -3.08 -8.21 11.97
CA PRO A 32 -3.09 -7.62 13.31
C PRO A 32 -2.36 -6.27 13.29
N PRO A 33 -2.65 -5.36 14.24
CA PRO A 33 -2.03 -4.04 14.29
C PRO A 33 -0.58 -4.13 14.81
N VAL A 34 0.21 -4.95 14.16
CA VAL A 34 1.64 -5.16 14.41
C VAL A 34 2.36 -4.78 13.13
N ASP A 35 3.34 -3.88 13.22
CA ASP A 35 3.96 -3.26 12.08
C ASP A 35 4.47 -4.26 11.05
N GLY A 36 5.16 -5.30 11.47
CA GLY A 36 5.69 -6.30 10.54
C GLY A 36 4.60 -7.03 9.77
N GLU A 37 3.49 -7.38 10.42
CA GLU A 37 2.39 -8.08 9.78
C GLU A 37 1.60 -7.16 8.84
N ALA A 38 1.35 -5.92 9.26
CA ALA A 38 0.65 -4.94 8.44
C ALA A 38 1.47 -4.62 7.18
N ASN A 39 2.79 -4.47 7.33
CA ASN A 39 3.67 -4.18 6.20
C ASN A 39 3.71 -5.34 5.20
N LYS A 40 3.73 -6.58 5.68
CA LYS A 40 3.67 -7.76 4.78
C LYS A 40 2.37 -7.78 3.99
N ALA A 41 1.24 -7.52 4.65
CA ALA A 41 -0.06 -7.50 4.00
C ALA A 41 -0.12 -6.38 2.95
N LEU A 42 0.42 -5.22 3.26
CA LEU A 42 0.44 -4.09 2.33
C LEU A 42 1.30 -4.41 1.10
N ILE A 43 2.49 -4.95 1.30
CA ILE A 43 3.37 -5.30 0.18
C ILE A 43 2.69 -6.32 -0.73
N ALA A 44 2.06 -7.35 -0.16
CA ALA A 44 1.35 -8.36 -0.95
C ALA A 44 0.20 -7.75 -1.75
N PHE A 45 -0.58 -6.85 -1.13
CA PHE A 45 -1.71 -6.19 -1.79
C PHE A 45 -1.23 -5.29 -2.94
N VAL A 46 -0.21 -4.48 -2.69
CA VAL A 46 0.33 -3.56 -3.72
C VAL A 46 0.92 -4.37 -4.87
N ALA A 47 1.69 -5.40 -4.59
CA ALA A 47 2.29 -6.25 -5.62
C ALA A 47 1.23 -6.90 -6.50
N GLN A 48 0.17 -7.44 -5.91
CA GLN A 48 -0.93 -8.06 -6.64
C GLN A 48 -1.66 -7.05 -7.51
N ARG A 49 -1.95 -5.88 -6.96
CA ARG A 49 -2.69 -4.84 -7.68
C ARG A 49 -1.87 -4.28 -8.86
N CYS A 50 -0.57 -4.18 -8.69
CA CYS A 50 0.32 -3.67 -9.73
C CYS A 50 0.77 -4.77 -10.72
N GLY A 51 0.53 -6.03 -10.42
CA GLY A 51 0.98 -7.13 -11.27
C GLY A 51 2.48 -7.32 -11.25
N VAL A 52 3.13 -7.04 -10.13
CA VAL A 52 4.59 -7.18 -9.97
C VAL A 52 4.91 -8.13 -8.82
N SER A 53 6.18 -8.54 -8.71
CA SER A 53 6.62 -9.38 -7.60
C SER A 53 6.67 -8.56 -6.29
N LYS A 54 6.59 -9.24 -5.16
CA LYS A 54 6.70 -8.58 -3.86
C LYS A 54 8.03 -7.87 -3.69
N SER A 55 9.10 -8.40 -4.29
CA SER A 55 10.42 -7.78 -4.21
C SER A 55 10.51 -6.44 -4.94
N ALA A 56 9.56 -6.15 -5.84
CA ALA A 56 9.49 -4.86 -6.52
C ALA A 56 8.83 -3.78 -5.68
N VAL A 57 8.24 -4.14 -4.53
CA VAL A 57 7.51 -3.21 -3.66
C VAL A 57 8.31 -2.98 -2.39
N THR A 58 8.55 -1.71 -2.06
CA THR A 58 9.32 -1.31 -0.87
C THR A 58 8.55 -0.24 -0.10
N ILE A 59 8.49 -0.38 1.22
CA ILE A 59 7.95 0.67 2.09
C ILE A 59 9.12 1.56 2.50
N GLU A 60 9.10 2.82 2.06
CA GLU A 60 10.22 3.75 2.27
C GLU A 60 10.11 4.56 3.56
N LEU A 61 8.89 4.98 3.91
CA LEU A 61 8.65 5.77 5.10
C LEU A 61 7.38 5.29 5.79
N GLY A 62 7.30 5.54 7.09
CA GLY A 62 6.11 5.24 7.85
C GLY A 62 5.94 3.76 8.14
N SER A 63 7.03 3.01 8.27
CA SER A 63 6.94 1.58 8.53
C SER A 63 6.22 1.25 9.84
N SER A 64 6.21 2.18 10.80
CA SER A 64 5.54 2.01 12.10
C SER A 64 4.26 2.84 12.23
N GLY A 65 3.87 3.61 11.21
CA GLY A 65 2.68 4.43 11.24
C GLY A 65 1.59 3.93 10.30
N ARG A 66 0.45 4.63 10.28
CA ARG A 66 -0.65 4.33 9.36
C ARG A 66 -0.43 4.93 7.98
N THR A 67 0.26 6.06 7.88
CA THR A 67 0.60 6.68 6.60
C THR A 67 1.94 6.13 6.15
N LYS A 68 1.97 5.51 4.96
CA LYS A 68 3.16 4.83 4.46
C LYS A 68 3.45 5.27 3.04
N ARG A 69 4.73 5.53 2.73
CA ARG A 69 5.16 5.79 1.37
C ARG A 69 5.73 4.50 0.78
N VAL A 70 5.17 4.10 -0.36
CA VAL A 70 5.51 2.85 -1.02
C VAL A 70 6.15 3.16 -2.37
N ALA A 71 7.24 2.46 -2.68
CA ALA A 71 7.91 2.53 -3.97
C ALA A 71 7.70 1.22 -4.74
N VAL A 72 7.42 1.32 -6.03
CA VAL A 72 7.17 0.16 -6.89
C VAL A 72 8.07 0.25 -8.11
N GLU A 73 8.92 -0.75 -8.30
CA GLU A 73 9.77 -0.85 -9.49
C GLU A 73 8.95 -1.31 -10.69
N GLY A 74 9.33 -0.81 -11.87
CA GLY A 74 8.75 -1.27 -13.13
C GLY A 74 7.49 -0.55 -13.55
N MET A 75 7.10 0.55 -12.87
CA MET A 75 5.97 1.37 -13.30
C MET A 75 6.26 2.84 -13.06
N ASP A 76 5.48 3.72 -13.72
CA ASP A 76 5.56 5.15 -13.49
C ASP A 76 4.52 5.62 -12.48
N ASP A 77 4.68 6.86 -12.00
CA ASP A 77 3.80 7.43 -10.98
C ASP A 77 2.36 7.53 -11.45
N GLY A 78 2.13 7.89 -12.70
CA GLY A 78 0.78 8.04 -13.25
C GLY A 78 0.02 6.71 -13.25
N ALA A 79 0.67 5.63 -13.69
CA ALA A 79 0.07 4.31 -13.70
C ALA A 79 -0.25 3.83 -12.27
N LEU A 80 0.68 4.07 -11.34
CA LEU A 80 0.48 3.67 -9.95
C LEU A 80 -0.69 4.43 -9.32
N ARG A 81 -0.77 5.74 -9.53
CA ARG A 81 -1.87 6.56 -9.01
C ARG A 81 -3.22 6.09 -9.55
N THR A 82 -3.29 5.80 -10.85
CA THR A 82 -4.52 5.33 -11.49
C THR A 82 -4.99 4.01 -10.88
N LEU A 83 -4.07 3.08 -10.61
CA LEU A 83 -4.40 1.79 -10.00
C LEU A 83 -5.00 1.95 -8.59
N PHE A 84 -4.69 3.04 -7.90
CA PHE A 84 -5.22 3.30 -6.55
C PHE A 84 -6.31 4.36 -6.54
N GLY A 85 -6.90 4.68 -7.68
CA GLY A 85 -8.07 5.55 -7.76
C GLY A 85 -7.76 7.04 -7.68
N LEU A 86 -6.54 7.44 -8.00
CA LEU A 86 -6.14 8.85 -7.98
C LEU A 86 -6.11 9.51 -9.35
#